data_9a337fd216d50670756615f9243ecdd2
#
_entry.id   9a337fd216d50670756615f9243ecdd2
#
_cell.length_a   1.000
_cell.length_b   1.000
_cell.length_c   1.000
_cell.angle_alpha   90.00
_cell.angle_beta   90.00
_cell.angle_gamma   90.00
#
_symmetry.space_group_name_H-M   'P 1'
#
loop_
_entity.id
_entity.type
_entity.pdbx_description
1 polymer ?
#
loop_
_entity_poly.entity_id
_entity_poly.type
_entity_poly.pdbx_seq_one_letter_code
_entity_poly.pdbx_strand_id
1 'polypeptide(L)'
;FSASLIIHLLIAVVVLLLSETIGLWMLNNKLVIPEDRMLAAHWVLQFSILSSVISITQVPYTACIIAYEKMSFFAYLSMIEVMFKLISVYYLYITSSDKLIIIAILYTIIPFLINIVYKKYCNTHFTTSQFHLFWNKILFKKLTSFSIWNFFGSLANIGATQGINIILNIFWGVTVNAAAGIANQLANAVNQFVTNFQTAFNPQLVKLYASGNKEAFIQFIFQSSKFSYYLLFIIALPVMINSEFLLGIWLGNIPQYTADFCKWILIFMLIDAISSSLWMSVQATGNIRNYQILVSLFISMNIPIAYILSYLGFPPISVWIGKAIINFIVYIFRIFYLKRVFGLPTWKYIYQVL
;
A
#
# COMPACT_ATOMS: atom_id res chain seq x y z
N PHE A 1 -13.59 -10.73 14.82
CA PHE A 1 -12.41 -10.16 15.46
C PHE A 1 -11.45 -11.24 15.96
N SER A 2 -11.85 -12.13 16.89
CA SER A 2 -10.97 -13.15 17.50
C SER A 2 -10.29 -14.07 16.48
N ALA A 3 -11.03 -14.55 15.46
CA ALA A 3 -10.45 -15.35 14.37
C ALA A 3 -9.39 -14.57 13.55
N SER A 4 -9.66 -13.29 13.28
CA SER A 4 -8.68 -12.41 12.61
C SER A 4 -7.44 -12.21 13.47
N LEU A 5 -7.60 -11.97 14.76
CA LEU A 5 -6.47 -11.80 15.69
C LEU A 5 -5.60 -13.06 15.75
N ILE A 6 -6.21 -14.26 15.82
CA ILE A 6 -5.48 -15.54 15.81
C ILE A 6 -4.68 -15.68 14.51
N ILE A 7 -5.28 -15.38 13.34
CA ILE A 7 -4.57 -15.45 12.06
C ILE A 7 -3.38 -14.50 12.04
N HIS A 8 -3.56 -13.24 12.49
CA HIS A 8 -2.46 -12.27 12.52
C HIS A 8 -1.36 -12.65 13.52
N LEU A 9 -1.70 -13.26 14.66
CA LEU A 9 -0.71 -13.82 15.59
C LEU A 9 0.09 -14.95 14.95
N LEU A 10 -0.56 -15.85 14.22
CA LEU A 10 0.15 -16.91 13.49
C LEU A 10 1.08 -16.33 12.41
N ILE A 11 0.61 -15.33 11.66
CA ILE A 11 1.45 -14.63 10.67
C ILE A 11 2.63 -13.95 11.35
N ALA A 12 2.41 -13.29 12.50
CA ALA A 12 3.48 -12.64 13.25
C ALA A 12 4.56 -13.64 13.71
N VAL A 13 4.16 -14.83 14.18
CA VAL A 13 5.09 -15.91 14.53
C VAL A 13 5.88 -16.39 13.32
N VAL A 14 5.22 -16.60 12.18
CA VAL A 14 5.90 -17.00 10.93
C VAL A 14 6.90 -15.93 10.47
N VAL A 15 6.52 -14.67 10.49
CA VAL A 15 7.41 -13.56 10.14
C VAL A 15 8.60 -13.48 11.09
N LEU A 16 8.37 -13.63 12.40
CA LEU A 16 9.43 -13.67 13.40
C LEU A 16 10.42 -14.80 13.11
N LEU A 17 9.94 -16.03 12.92
CA LEU A 17 10.80 -17.20 12.63
C LEU A 17 11.60 -17.02 11.33
N LEU A 18 10.95 -16.55 10.26
CA LEU A 18 11.64 -16.30 8.99
C LEU A 18 12.68 -15.19 9.10
N SER A 19 12.38 -14.12 9.82
CA SER A 19 13.31 -13.01 10.00
C SER A 19 14.50 -13.39 10.89
N GLU A 20 14.28 -14.18 11.94
CA GLU A 20 15.34 -14.67 12.82
C GLU A 20 16.21 -15.76 12.16
N THR A 21 15.69 -16.49 11.19
CA THR A 21 16.45 -17.51 10.47
C THR A 21 17.08 -16.95 9.20
N ILE A 22 16.25 -16.64 8.20
CA ILE A 22 16.70 -16.17 6.88
C ILE A 22 17.27 -14.75 6.99
N GLY A 23 16.63 -13.87 7.75
CA GLY A 23 17.07 -12.48 7.94
C GLY A 23 18.44 -12.40 8.59
N LEU A 24 18.69 -13.11 9.68
CA LEU A 24 19.99 -13.20 10.33
C LEU A 24 21.04 -13.86 9.45
N TRP A 25 20.68 -14.94 8.73
CA TRP A 25 21.60 -15.56 7.78
C TRP A 25 22.02 -14.60 6.67
N MET A 26 21.06 -13.85 6.10
CA MET A 26 21.36 -12.85 5.07
C MET A 26 22.26 -11.73 5.61
N LEU A 27 21.97 -11.23 6.81
CA LEU A 27 22.74 -10.16 7.45
C LEU A 27 24.20 -10.58 7.66
N ASN A 28 24.42 -11.81 8.13
CA ASN A 28 25.76 -12.29 8.47
C ASN A 28 26.57 -12.80 7.27
N ASN A 29 25.90 -13.26 6.18
CA ASN A 29 26.60 -13.99 5.11
C ASN A 29 26.46 -13.35 3.72
N LYS A 30 25.50 -12.46 3.50
CA LYS A 30 25.21 -11.91 2.17
C LYS A 30 25.33 -10.40 2.07
N LEU A 31 25.04 -9.69 3.17
CA LEU A 31 25.10 -8.23 3.15
C LEU A 31 26.53 -7.76 3.39
N VAL A 32 26.96 -6.80 2.56
CA VAL A 32 28.26 -6.15 2.72
C VAL A 32 28.09 -4.99 3.69
N ILE A 33 28.40 -5.25 4.96
CA ILE A 33 28.28 -4.28 6.06
C ILE A 33 29.70 -4.07 6.63
N PRO A 34 30.14 -2.81 6.87
CA PRO A 34 31.40 -2.55 7.55
C PRO A 34 31.43 -3.20 8.94
N GLU A 35 32.58 -3.75 9.33
CA GLU A 35 32.71 -4.50 10.58
C GLU A 35 32.35 -3.68 11.83
N ASP A 36 32.72 -2.40 11.85
CA ASP A 36 32.38 -1.43 12.90
C ASP A 36 30.87 -1.15 13.00
N ARG A 37 30.08 -1.46 11.96
CA ARG A 37 28.64 -1.26 11.90
C ARG A 37 27.80 -2.52 12.07
N MET A 38 28.44 -3.68 12.15
CA MET A 38 27.73 -4.96 12.26
C MET A 38 26.84 -5.03 13.51
N LEU A 39 27.32 -4.54 14.66
CA LEU A 39 26.53 -4.48 15.90
C LEU A 39 25.27 -3.63 15.72
N ALA A 40 25.40 -2.46 15.07
CA ALA A 40 24.26 -1.58 14.80
C ALA A 40 23.26 -2.26 13.86
N ALA A 41 23.74 -2.97 12.83
CA ALA A 41 22.91 -3.69 11.88
C ALA A 41 22.10 -4.81 12.57
N HIS A 42 22.70 -5.54 13.52
CA HIS A 42 21.97 -6.51 14.34
C HIS A 42 20.86 -5.86 15.16
N TRP A 43 21.14 -4.76 15.86
CA TRP A 43 20.11 -4.04 16.62
C TRP A 43 18.97 -3.55 15.73
N VAL A 44 19.29 -2.99 14.55
CA VAL A 44 18.27 -2.55 13.57
C VAL A 44 17.42 -3.72 13.12
N LEU A 45 18.01 -4.87 12.82
CA LEU A 45 17.26 -6.06 12.44
C LEU A 45 16.29 -6.48 13.55
N GLN A 46 16.76 -6.59 14.80
CA GLN A 46 15.94 -7.02 15.93
C GLN A 46 14.76 -6.05 16.20
N PHE A 47 15.04 -4.74 16.20
CA PHE A 47 13.98 -3.74 16.36
C PHE A 47 13.01 -3.72 15.17
N SER A 48 13.48 -3.97 13.96
CA SER A 48 12.61 -4.06 12.77
C SER A 48 11.69 -5.28 12.83
N ILE A 49 12.19 -6.43 13.32
CA ILE A 49 11.40 -7.64 13.54
C ILE A 49 10.31 -7.36 14.59
N LEU A 50 10.70 -6.77 15.73
CA LEU A 50 9.74 -6.44 16.79
C LEU A 50 8.67 -5.44 16.30
N SER A 51 9.08 -4.40 15.59
CA SER A 51 8.16 -3.43 14.99
C SER A 51 7.19 -4.08 14.00
N SER A 52 7.66 -5.03 13.19
CA SER A 52 6.83 -5.77 12.24
C SER A 52 5.79 -6.63 12.96
N VAL A 53 6.19 -7.35 14.01
CA VAL A 53 5.26 -8.15 14.86
C VAL A 53 4.19 -7.27 15.50
N ILE A 54 4.59 -6.10 16.04
CA ILE A 54 3.65 -5.12 16.62
C ILE A 54 2.66 -4.65 15.56
N SER A 55 3.13 -4.27 14.38
CA SER A 55 2.30 -3.77 13.28
C SER A 55 1.31 -4.82 12.79
N ILE A 56 1.73 -6.07 12.64
CA ILE A 56 0.86 -7.19 12.24
C ILE A 56 -0.25 -7.40 13.28
N THR A 57 0.07 -7.36 14.57
CA THR A 57 -0.90 -7.55 15.65
C THR A 57 -1.85 -6.36 15.82
N GLN A 58 -1.50 -5.19 15.32
CA GLN A 58 -2.34 -3.98 15.32
C GLN A 58 -3.47 -4.05 14.28
N VAL A 59 -3.25 -4.75 13.15
CA VAL A 59 -4.19 -4.77 12.00
C VAL A 59 -5.64 -5.08 12.39
N PRO A 60 -5.96 -6.10 13.22
CA PRO A 60 -7.34 -6.39 13.62
C PRO A 60 -8.02 -5.25 14.38
N TYR A 61 -7.28 -4.51 15.20
CA TYR A 61 -7.80 -3.37 15.96
C TYR A 61 -8.08 -2.18 15.03
N THR A 62 -7.15 -1.86 14.13
CA THR A 62 -7.35 -0.81 13.12
C THR A 62 -8.54 -1.13 12.21
N ALA A 63 -8.65 -2.38 11.75
CA ALA A 63 -9.78 -2.85 10.96
C ALA A 63 -11.12 -2.72 11.71
N CYS A 64 -11.14 -2.97 13.03
CA CYS A 64 -12.31 -2.80 13.87
C CYS A 64 -12.75 -1.33 13.91
N ILE A 65 -11.82 -0.39 14.13
CA ILE A 65 -12.12 1.06 14.17
C ILE A 65 -12.67 1.54 12.82
N ILE A 66 -12.09 1.09 11.71
CA ILE A 66 -12.56 1.42 10.36
C ILE A 66 -13.96 0.83 10.13
N ALA A 67 -14.21 -0.43 10.54
CA ALA A 67 -15.50 -1.08 10.38
C ALA A 67 -16.61 -0.40 11.19
N TYR A 68 -16.29 0.17 12.35
CA TYR A 68 -17.20 0.99 13.15
C TYR A 68 -17.24 2.46 12.74
N GLU A 69 -16.58 2.82 11.63
CA GLU A 69 -16.53 4.18 11.05
C GLU A 69 -16.02 5.26 12.01
N LYS A 70 -15.19 4.88 12.99
CA LYS A 70 -14.57 5.85 13.92
C LYS A 70 -13.33 6.52 13.28
N MET A 71 -13.55 7.12 12.09
CA MET A 71 -12.47 7.68 11.27
C MET A 71 -11.77 8.86 11.92
N SER A 72 -12.47 9.66 12.73
CA SER A 72 -11.84 10.77 13.47
C SER A 72 -10.77 10.27 14.44
N PHE A 73 -11.06 9.19 15.19
CA PHE A 73 -10.08 8.58 16.09
C PHE A 73 -8.87 8.02 15.32
N PHE A 74 -9.14 7.33 14.21
CA PHE A 74 -8.08 6.82 13.33
C PHE A 74 -7.19 7.97 12.82
N ALA A 75 -7.79 9.08 12.35
CA ALA A 75 -7.06 10.23 11.84
C ALA A 75 -6.21 10.91 12.92
N TYR A 76 -6.78 11.20 14.09
CA TYR A 76 -6.03 11.81 15.20
C TYR A 76 -4.84 10.95 15.64
N LEU A 77 -5.04 9.65 15.77
CA LEU A 77 -3.95 8.76 16.20
C LEU A 77 -2.85 8.64 15.14
N SER A 78 -3.23 8.62 13.85
CA SER A 78 -2.27 8.65 12.75
C SER A 78 -1.47 9.97 12.72
N MET A 79 -2.11 11.11 13.00
CA MET A 79 -1.41 12.40 13.12
C MET A 79 -0.42 12.38 14.28
N ILE A 80 -0.81 11.87 15.44
CA ILE A 80 0.07 11.74 16.62
C ILE A 80 1.28 10.85 16.28
N GLU A 81 1.05 9.73 15.61
CA GLU A 81 2.13 8.83 15.17
C GLU A 81 3.14 9.54 14.26
N VAL A 82 2.66 10.31 13.28
CA VAL A 82 3.51 11.08 12.37
C VAL A 82 4.29 12.15 13.11
N MET A 83 3.65 12.86 14.06
CA MET A 83 4.32 13.86 14.90
C MET A 83 5.45 13.24 15.74
N PHE A 84 5.22 12.09 16.37
CA PHE A 84 6.27 11.40 17.12
C PHE A 84 7.41 10.92 16.21
N LYS A 85 7.12 10.44 15.00
CA LYS A 85 8.16 10.10 14.02
C LYS A 85 8.98 11.32 13.61
N LEU A 86 8.34 12.47 13.41
CA LEU A 86 9.02 13.72 13.09
C LEU A 86 9.92 14.19 14.25
N ILE A 87 9.41 14.16 15.48
CA ILE A 87 10.19 14.47 16.69
C ILE A 87 11.39 13.52 16.81
N SER A 88 11.21 12.24 16.49
CA SER A 88 12.29 11.25 16.49
C SER A 88 13.42 11.62 15.52
N VAL A 89 13.08 12.07 14.31
CA VAL A 89 14.07 12.53 13.33
C VAL A 89 14.79 13.78 13.82
N TYR A 90 14.07 14.75 14.42
CA TYR A 90 14.68 15.94 15.00
C TYR A 90 15.60 15.60 16.17
N TYR A 91 15.24 14.63 17.02
CA TYR A 91 16.09 14.14 18.10
C TYR A 91 17.42 13.57 17.62
N LEU A 92 17.44 12.93 16.42
CA LEU A 92 18.69 12.42 15.82
C LEU A 92 19.67 13.55 15.44
N TYR A 93 19.18 14.77 15.25
CA TYR A 93 20.05 15.91 14.96
C TYR A 93 20.84 16.32 16.20
N ILE A 94 20.25 16.20 17.38
CA ILE A 94 20.81 16.68 18.66
C ILE A 94 21.67 15.59 19.33
N THR A 95 21.39 14.31 19.10
CA THR A 95 22.07 13.20 19.77
C THR A 95 23.48 12.95 19.25
N SER A 96 24.41 12.66 20.17
CA SER A 96 25.77 12.21 19.87
C SER A 96 25.92 10.67 19.77
N SER A 97 24.90 9.93 20.17
CA SER A 97 24.88 8.45 20.12
C SER A 97 24.66 7.92 18.71
N ASP A 98 24.80 6.61 18.52
CA ASP A 98 24.59 5.97 17.22
C ASP A 98 23.16 6.20 16.71
N LYS A 99 23.04 7.05 15.68
CA LYS A 99 21.78 7.48 15.11
C LYS A 99 20.97 6.32 14.53
N LEU A 100 21.65 5.29 14.02
CA LEU A 100 21.00 4.14 13.40
C LEU A 100 20.28 3.27 14.44
N ILE A 101 20.91 3.06 15.60
CA ILE A 101 20.31 2.31 16.70
C ILE A 101 19.15 3.10 17.31
N ILE A 102 19.35 4.39 17.55
CA ILE A 102 18.30 5.25 18.14
C ILE A 102 17.05 5.30 17.28
N ILE A 103 17.18 5.48 15.95
CA ILE A 103 16.01 5.51 15.07
C ILE A 103 15.27 4.17 15.07
N ALA A 104 15.99 3.04 15.12
CA ALA A 104 15.39 1.71 15.17
C ALA A 104 14.59 1.51 16.48
N ILE A 105 15.13 1.98 17.61
CA ILE A 105 14.44 1.95 18.92
C ILE A 105 13.17 2.81 18.86
N LEU A 106 13.28 4.07 18.43
CA LEU A 106 12.16 5.00 18.40
C LEU A 106 11.05 4.53 17.44
N TYR A 107 11.42 4.01 16.27
CA TYR A 107 10.48 3.45 15.29
C TYR A 107 9.86 2.10 15.71
N THR A 108 10.33 1.54 16.81
CA THR A 108 9.69 0.39 17.47
C THR A 108 8.79 0.82 18.63
N ILE A 109 9.25 1.77 19.44
CA ILE A 109 8.50 2.27 20.60
C ILE A 109 7.23 3.00 20.15
N ILE A 110 7.30 3.83 19.10
CA ILE A 110 6.14 4.59 18.62
C ILE A 110 4.98 3.67 18.21
N PRO A 111 5.14 2.70 17.28
CA PRO A 111 4.08 1.74 16.95
C PRO A 111 3.62 0.93 18.15
N PHE A 112 4.50 0.60 19.08
CA PHE A 112 4.13 -0.11 20.30
C PHE A 112 3.15 0.68 21.16
N LEU A 113 3.44 1.96 21.42
CA LEU A 113 2.54 2.85 22.17
C LEU A 113 1.21 3.06 21.45
N ILE A 114 1.26 3.29 20.14
CA ILE A 114 0.08 3.44 19.30
C ILE A 114 -0.78 2.16 19.32
N ASN A 115 -0.18 0.98 19.27
CA ASN A 115 -0.90 -0.31 19.37
C ASN A 115 -1.61 -0.45 20.71
N ILE A 116 -0.97 -0.06 21.82
CA ILE A 116 -1.61 -0.06 23.15
C ILE A 116 -2.85 0.82 23.15
N VAL A 117 -2.79 2.00 22.55
CA VAL A 117 -3.93 2.94 22.48
C VAL A 117 -5.05 2.34 21.61
N TYR A 118 -4.74 1.76 20.44
CA TYR A 118 -5.72 1.07 19.60
C TYR A 118 -6.41 -0.06 20.36
N LYS A 119 -5.62 -0.92 21.03
CA LYS A 119 -6.14 -2.05 21.82
C LYS A 119 -7.05 -1.58 22.96
N LYS A 120 -6.60 -0.58 23.72
CA LYS A 120 -7.40 -0.03 24.84
C LYS A 120 -8.69 0.58 24.33
N TYR A 121 -8.64 1.39 23.28
CA TYR A 121 -9.83 2.01 22.70
C TYR A 121 -10.84 0.97 22.21
N CYS A 122 -10.40 -0.01 21.44
CA CYS A 122 -11.27 -1.06 20.95
C CYS A 122 -11.92 -1.85 22.07
N ASN A 123 -11.14 -2.29 23.05
CA ASN A 123 -11.67 -3.09 24.18
C ASN A 123 -12.69 -2.32 25.05
N THR A 124 -12.56 -0.99 25.11
CA THR A 124 -13.47 -0.15 25.91
C THR A 124 -14.76 0.20 25.17
N HIS A 125 -14.68 0.43 23.85
CA HIS A 125 -15.80 0.95 23.08
C HIS A 125 -16.54 -0.11 22.25
N PHE A 126 -15.91 -1.28 22.00
CA PHE A 126 -16.50 -2.30 21.14
C PHE A 126 -16.52 -3.66 21.85
N THR A 127 -17.69 -4.15 22.20
CA THR A 127 -17.87 -5.48 22.82
C THR A 127 -17.39 -6.60 21.89
N THR A 128 -17.47 -6.40 20.57
CA THR A 128 -17.03 -7.36 19.56
C THR A 128 -15.49 -7.50 19.47
N SER A 129 -14.73 -6.58 20.06
CA SER A 129 -13.26 -6.61 20.05
C SER A 129 -12.67 -7.37 21.24
N GLN A 130 -13.50 -7.85 22.16
CA GLN A 130 -13.07 -8.72 23.24
C GLN A 130 -12.63 -10.07 22.66
N PHE A 131 -11.46 -10.53 23.10
CA PHE A 131 -10.93 -11.81 22.67
C PHE A 131 -11.71 -12.95 23.34
N HIS A 132 -12.36 -13.76 22.51
CA HIS A 132 -12.95 -15.03 22.92
C HIS A 132 -12.31 -16.14 22.10
N LEU A 133 -11.85 -17.18 22.75
CA LEU A 133 -11.34 -18.35 22.05
C LEU A 133 -12.52 -19.05 21.35
N PHE A 134 -12.71 -18.71 20.09
CA PHE A 134 -13.79 -19.21 19.27
C PHE A 134 -13.23 -19.85 18.00
N TRP A 135 -13.48 -21.13 17.83
CA TRP A 135 -13.04 -21.88 16.65
C TRP A 135 -14.24 -22.26 15.78
N ASN A 136 -14.42 -21.57 14.67
CA ASN A 136 -15.41 -21.94 13.66
C ASN A 136 -14.68 -22.24 12.34
N LYS A 137 -14.63 -23.52 11.99
CA LYS A 137 -13.92 -24.02 10.80
C LYS A 137 -14.39 -23.38 9.50
N ILE A 138 -15.70 -23.10 9.38
CA ILE A 138 -16.28 -22.48 8.17
C ILE A 138 -15.83 -21.04 8.04
N LEU A 139 -15.94 -20.27 9.13
CA LEU A 139 -15.50 -18.87 9.16
C LEU A 139 -13.99 -18.75 8.91
N PHE A 140 -13.19 -19.60 9.57
CA PHE A 140 -11.74 -19.64 9.40
C PHE A 140 -11.35 -19.95 7.94
N LYS A 141 -11.97 -20.96 7.33
CA LYS A 141 -11.74 -21.29 5.92
C LYS A 141 -12.10 -20.15 4.97
N LYS A 142 -13.20 -19.44 5.24
CA LYS A 142 -13.64 -18.29 4.43
C LYS A 142 -12.66 -17.12 4.54
N LEU A 143 -12.23 -16.77 5.76
CA LEU A 143 -11.27 -15.69 6.01
C LEU A 143 -9.90 -16.01 5.41
N THR A 144 -9.39 -17.23 5.63
CA THR A 144 -8.10 -17.65 5.08
C THR A 144 -8.11 -17.68 3.55
N SER A 145 -9.17 -18.20 2.94
CA SER A 145 -9.32 -18.17 1.48
C SER A 145 -9.32 -16.75 0.92
N PHE A 146 -10.07 -15.84 1.55
CA PHE A 146 -10.08 -14.42 1.16
C PHE A 146 -8.68 -13.78 1.30
N SER A 147 -8.00 -14.05 2.41
CA SER A 147 -6.65 -13.51 2.68
C SER A 147 -5.61 -14.05 1.70
N ILE A 148 -5.66 -15.34 1.34
CA ILE A 148 -4.73 -15.94 0.37
C ILE A 148 -4.87 -15.27 -1.00
N TRP A 149 -6.10 -15.04 -1.48
CA TRP A 149 -6.29 -14.38 -2.77
C TRP A 149 -5.87 -12.91 -2.77
N ASN A 150 -6.09 -12.18 -1.66
CA ASN A 150 -5.54 -10.84 -1.50
C ASN A 150 -4.01 -10.83 -1.44
N PHE A 151 -3.41 -11.78 -0.72
CA PHE A 151 -1.96 -11.94 -0.66
C PHE A 151 -1.36 -12.22 -2.04
N PHE A 152 -1.99 -13.10 -2.83
CA PHE A 152 -1.57 -13.37 -4.21
C PHE A 152 -1.58 -12.10 -5.09
N GLY A 153 -2.63 -11.28 -4.96
CA GLY A 153 -2.69 -9.99 -5.65
C GLY A 153 -1.64 -8.99 -5.17
N SER A 154 -1.37 -8.96 -3.88
CA SER A 154 -0.33 -8.10 -3.30
C SER A 154 1.06 -8.51 -3.78
N LEU A 155 1.32 -9.84 -3.85
CA LEU A 155 2.57 -10.36 -4.41
C LEU A 155 2.77 -9.95 -5.89
N ALA A 156 1.72 -10.00 -6.70
CA ALA A 156 1.79 -9.55 -8.09
C ALA A 156 2.17 -8.05 -8.18
N ASN A 157 1.55 -7.20 -7.35
CA ASN A 157 1.85 -5.77 -7.31
C ASN A 157 3.28 -5.46 -6.82
N ILE A 158 3.70 -6.08 -5.71
CA ILE A 158 5.05 -5.91 -5.16
C ILE A 158 6.06 -6.46 -6.16
N GLY A 159 5.82 -7.64 -6.71
CA GLY A 159 6.68 -8.27 -7.71
C GLY A 159 6.84 -7.41 -8.96
N ALA A 160 5.74 -6.86 -9.49
CA ALA A 160 5.80 -5.96 -10.63
C ALA A 160 6.60 -4.68 -10.33
N THR A 161 6.40 -4.08 -9.15
CA THR A 161 7.11 -2.85 -8.76
C THR A 161 8.61 -3.11 -8.56
N GLN A 162 8.96 -4.15 -7.80
CA GLN A 162 10.37 -4.50 -7.57
C GLN A 162 11.03 -5.06 -8.83
N GLY A 163 10.29 -5.81 -9.66
CA GLY A 163 10.76 -6.28 -10.95
C GLY A 163 11.13 -5.13 -11.89
N ILE A 164 10.32 -4.07 -11.94
CA ILE A 164 10.65 -2.84 -12.69
C ILE A 164 11.93 -2.21 -12.15
N ASN A 165 12.10 -2.08 -10.84
CA ASN A 165 13.32 -1.50 -10.24
C ASN A 165 14.56 -2.31 -10.62
N ILE A 166 14.47 -3.65 -10.60
CA ILE A 166 15.58 -4.54 -11.03
C ILE A 166 15.91 -4.33 -12.50
N ILE A 167 14.90 -4.28 -13.37
CA ILE A 167 15.08 -4.07 -14.82
C ILE A 167 15.73 -2.70 -15.09
N LEU A 168 15.24 -1.64 -14.44
CA LEU A 168 15.84 -0.31 -14.56
C LEU A 168 17.31 -0.31 -14.12
N ASN A 169 17.64 -1.04 -13.07
CA ASN A 169 19.02 -1.16 -12.59
C ASN A 169 19.92 -1.92 -13.59
N ILE A 170 19.44 -3.05 -14.13
CA ILE A 170 20.20 -3.90 -15.05
C ILE A 170 20.50 -3.16 -16.35
N PHE A 171 19.54 -2.45 -16.94
CA PHE A 171 19.67 -1.85 -18.27
C PHE A 171 20.23 -0.41 -18.26
N TRP A 172 19.96 0.37 -17.20
CA TRP A 172 20.36 1.79 -17.13
C TRP A 172 21.15 2.16 -15.87
N GLY A 173 21.40 1.19 -15.00
CA GLY A 173 22.25 1.37 -13.83
C GLY A 173 21.59 2.05 -12.64
N VAL A 174 22.41 2.29 -11.62
CA VAL A 174 21.98 2.73 -10.29
C VAL A 174 21.35 4.13 -10.31
N THR A 175 21.86 5.04 -11.16
CA THR A 175 21.39 6.42 -11.21
C THR A 175 19.93 6.52 -11.67
N VAL A 176 19.55 5.76 -12.73
CA VAL A 176 18.16 5.73 -13.22
C VAL A 176 17.25 5.03 -12.25
N ASN A 177 17.74 3.99 -11.57
CA ASN A 177 16.97 3.33 -10.51
C ASN A 177 16.74 4.26 -9.30
N ALA A 178 17.74 5.06 -8.93
CA ALA A 178 17.59 6.08 -7.89
C ALA A 178 16.56 7.16 -8.29
N ALA A 179 16.58 7.62 -9.55
CA ALA A 179 15.58 8.53 -10.09
C ALA A 179 14.16 7.97 -9.98
N ALA A 180 13.96 6.68 -10.28
CA ALA A 180 12.69 6.00 -10.10
C ALA A 180 12.25 5.94 -8.62
N GLY A 181 13.18 5.69 -7.70
CA GLY A 181 12.93 5.70 -6.26
C GLY A 181 12.43 7.06 -5.76
N ILE A 182 13.09 8.14 -6.17
CA ILE A 182 12.72 9.52 -5.83
C ILE A 182 11.34 9.86 -6.40
N ALA A 183 11.09 9.55 -7.68
CA ALA A 183 9.81 9.80 -8.32
C ALA A 183 8.65 9.04 -7.62
N ASN A 184 8.87 7.78 -7.24
CA ASN A 184 7.91 7.02 -6.46
C ASN A 184 7.64 7.64 -5.08
N GLN A 185 8.67 8.17 -4.40
CA GLN A 185 8.51 8.80 -3.09
C GLN A 185 7.62 10.05 -3.17
N LEU A 186 7.85 10.93 -4.16
CA LEU A 186 7.02 12.10 -4.40
C LEU A 186 5.58 11.72 -4.75
N ALA A 187 5.40 10.78 -5.68
CA ALA A 187 4.10 10.33 -6.12
C ALA A 187 3.31 9.64 -4.98
N ASN A 188 3.98 8.85 -4.14
CA ASN A 188 3.35 8.22 -2.97
C ASN A 188 2.88 9.25 -1.94
N ALA A 189 3.64 10.33 -1.72
CA ALA A 189 3.20 11.42 -0.85
C ALA A 189 1.90 12.06 -1.35
N VAL A 190 1.79 12.30 -2.66
CA VAL A 190 0.55 12.81 -3.30
C VAL A 190 -0.58 11.81 -3.17
N ASN A 191 -0.32 10.51 -3.42
CA ASN A 191 -1.34 9.47 -3.37
C ASN A 191 -1.89 9.22 -1.96
N GLN A 192 -1.13 9.53 -0.91
CA GLN A 192 -1.56 9.32 0.49
C GLN A 192 -2.86 10.06 0.82
N PHE A 193 -3.07 11.26 0.22
CA PHE A 193 -4.31 12.01 0.41
C PHE A 193 -5.53 11.22 -0.10
N VAL A 194 -5.40 10.58 -1.26
CA VAL A 194 -6.50 9.81 -1.86
C VAL A 194 -6.74 8.50 -1.14
N THR A 195 -5.68 7.81 -0.73
CA THR A 195 -5.82 6.54 0.00
C THR A 195 -6.51 6.73 1.35
N ASN A 196 -6.23 7.84 2.05
CA ASN A 196 -6.93 8.18 3.28
C ASN A 196 -8.43 8.43 3.05
N PHE A 197 -8.77 9.18 1.99
CA PHE A 197 -10.16 9.39 1.58
C PHE A 197 -10.85 8.06 1.22
N GLN A 198 -10.20 7.22 0.44
CA GLN A 198 -10.73 5.91 0.04
C GLN A 198 -10.96 4.99 1.25
N THR A 199 -10.06 5.00 2.23
CA THR A 199 -10.23 4.25 3.47
C THR A 199 -11.48 4.68 4.23
N ALA A 200 -11.83 5.98 4.19
CA ALA A 200 -13.01 6.49 4.88
C ALA A 200 -14.34 6.05 4.23
N PHE A 201 -14.41 5.92 2.91
CA PHE A 201 -15.66 5.52 2.24
C PHE A 201 -15.80 4.00 1.99
N ASN A 202 -14.73 3.23 2.06
CA ASN A 202 -14.76 1.78 1.83
C ASN A 202 -15.81 1.03 2.69
N PRO A 203 -15.98 1.31 4.00
CA PRO A 203 -17.01 0.67 4.81
C PRO A 203 -18.43 0.93 4.30
N GLN A 204 -18.71 2.14 3.81
CA GLN A 204 -20.01 2.48 3.26
C GLN A 204 -20.33 1.67 2.00
N LEU A 205 -19.34 1.44 1.14
CA LEU A 205 -19.48 0.59 -0.05
C LEU A 205 -19.88 -0.84 0.34
N VAL A 206 -19.21 -1.40 1.36
CA VAL A 206 -19.53 -2.73 1.88
C VAL A 206 -20.93 -2.80 2.48
N LYS A 207 -21.36 -1.77 3.24
CA LYS A 207 -22.70 -1.69 3.81
C LYS A 207 -23.79 -1.63 2.74
N LEU A 208 -23.61 -0.80 1.70
CA LEU A 208 -24.56 -0.68 0.60
C LEU A 208 -24.69 -2.00 -0.18
N TYR A 209 -23.59 -2.71 -0.37
CA TYR A 209 -23.65 -4.04 -0.95
C TYR A 209 -24.41 -5.03 -0.07
N ALA A 210 -24.11 -5.06 1.23
CA ALA A 210 -24.73 -5.97 2.19
C ALA A 210 -26.22 -5.70 2.40
N SER A 211 -26.67 -4.45 2.27
CA SER A 211 -28.09 -4.07 2.35
C SER A 211 -28.94 -4.48 1.15
N GLY A 212 -28.31 -4.95 0.04
CA GLY A 212 -28.98 -5.33 -1.20
C GLY A 212 -29.51 -4.15 -2.02
N ASN A 213 -29.27 -2.91 -1.61
CA ASN A 213 -29.69 -1.71 -2.35
C ASN A 213 -28.75 -1.45 -3.54
N LYS A 214 -29.05 -2.13 -4.65
CA LYS A 214 -28.24 -2.12 -5.86
C LYS A 214 -28.10 -0.72 -6.48
N GLU A 215 -29.16 0.07 -6.47
CA GLU A 215 -29.13 1.42 -7.07
C GLU A 215 -28.21 2.35 -6.29
N ALA A 216 -28.38 2.43 -4.97
CA ALA A 216 -27.51 3.21 -4.11
C ALA A 216 -26.04 2.75 -4.18
N PHE A 217 -25.81 1.43 -4.25
CA PHE A 217 -24.46 0.84 -4.39
C PHE A 217 -23.79 1.30 -5.70
N ILE A 218 -24.50 1.21 -6.85
CA ILE A 218 -23.96 1.64 -8.14
C ILE A 218 -23.72 3.16 -8.16
N GLN A 219 -24.66 3.94 -7.63
CA GLN A 219 -24.51 5.40 -7.56
C GLN A 219 -23.29 5.78 -6.70
N PHE A 220 -23.07 5.08 -5.58
CA PHE A 220 -21.96 5.33 -4.71
C PHE A 220 -20.61 4.95 -5.35
N ILE A 221 -20.55 3.88 -6.17
CA ILE A 221 -19.38 3.56 -6.98
C ILE A 221 -19.04 4.73 -7.92
N PHE A 222 -20.02 5.32 -8.61
CA PHE A 222 -19.79 6.44 -9.52
C PHE A 222 -19.24 7.66 -8.77
N GLN A 223 -19.87 8.03 -7.67
CA GLN A 223 -19.47 9.18 -6.86
C GLN A 223 -18.06 8.99 -6.28
N SER A 224 -17.80 7.85 -5.66
CA SER A 224 -16.50 7.57 -5.02
C SER A 224 -15.36 7.46 -6.04
N SER A 225 -15.59 6.88 -7.23
CA SER A 225 -14.61 6.88 -8.32
C SER A 225 -14.28 8.30 -8.77
N LYS A 226 -15.31 9.10 -9.01
CA LYS A 226 -15.18 10.49 -9.48
C LYS A 226 -14.47 11.37 -8.45
N PHE A 227 -14.87 11.29 -7.18
CA PHE A 227 -14.25 12.08 -6.11
C PHE A 227 -12.80 11.67 -5.86
N SER A 228 -12.48 10.37 -5.88
CA SER A 228 -11.09 9.90 -5.78
C SER A 228 -10.22 10.46 -6.90
N TYR A 229 -10.72 10.48 -8.14
CA TYR A 229 -10.01 11.03 -9.26
C TYR A 229 -9.79 12.54 -9.11
N TYR A 230 -10.83 13.31 -8.81
CA TYR A 230 -10.71 14.76 -8.68
C TYR A 230 -9.81 15.17 -7.53
N LEU A 231 -9.90 14.47 -6.39
CA LEU A 231 -9.05 14.76 -5.25
C LEU A 231 -7.56 14.55 -5.61
N LEU A 232 -7.24 13.48 -6.31
CA LEU A 232 -5.87 13.25 -6.77
C LEU A 232 -5.48 14.25 -7.87
N PHE A 233 -6.37 14.52 -8.83
CA PHE A 233 -6.10 15.39 -9.97
C PHE A 233 -5.75 16.82 -9.55
N ILE A 234 -6.49 17.37 -8.59
CA ILE A 234 -6.23 18.73 -8.06
C ILE A 234 -4.82 18.85 -7.48
N ILE A 235 -4.32 17.77 -6.85
CA ILE A 235 -2.96 17.77 -6.25
C ILE A 235 -1.92 17.36 -7.29
N ALA A 236 -2.21 16.31 -8.09
CA ALA A 236 -1.26 15.74 -9.03
C ALA A 236 -0.95 16.68 -10.20
N LEU A 237 -1.96 17.42 -10.71
CA LEU A 237 -1.77 18.31 -11.86
C LEU A 237 -0.73 19.41 -11.61
N PRO A 238 -0.79 20.21 -10.53
CA PRO A 238 0.25 21.17 -10.19
C PRO A 238 1.62 20.53 -9.99
N VAL A 239 1.67 19.34 -9.35
CA VAL A 239 2.92 18.61 -9.15
C VAL A 239 3.51 18.14 -10.47
N MET A 240 2.69 17.66 -11.41
CA MET A 240 3.16 17.23 -12.75
C MET A 240 3.72 18.40 -13.55
N ILE A 241 3.03 19.56 -13.54
CA ILE A 241 3.47 20.74 -14.27
C ILE A 241 4.76 21.32 -13.69
N ASN A 242 4.87 21.38 -12.36
CA ASN A 242 6.01 21.97 -11.68
C ASN A 242 6.98 20.92 -11.11
N SER A 243 7.01 19.71 -11.67
CA SER A 243 7.80 18.59 -11.12
C SER A 243 9.29 18.90 -11.01
N GLU A 244 9.88 19.57 -12.01
CA GLU A 244 11.30 19.97 -11.99
C GLU A 244 11.57 21.01 -10.88
N PHE A 245 10.71 22.02 -10.72
CA PHE A 245 10.85 23.03 -9.69
C PHE A 245 10.73 22.41 -8.29
N LEU A 246 9.74 21.57 -8.05
CA LEU A 246 9.54 20.92 -6.75
C LEU A 246 10.69 19.98 -6.40
N LEU A 247 11.15 19.19 -7.37
CA LEU A 247 12.31 18.30 -7.21
C LEU A 247 13.60 19.12 -6.99
N GLY A 248 13.75 20.27 -7.66
CA GLY A 248 14.89 21.17 -7.49
C GLY A 248 14.98 21.77 -6.07
N ILE A 249 13.85 22.19 -5.51
CA ILE A 249 13.79 22.67 -4.12
C ILE A 249 14.13 21.54 -3.14
N TRP A 250 13.63 20.33 -3.40
CA TRP A 250 13.81 19.23 -2.48
C TRP A 250 15.23 18.64 -2.52
N LEU A 251 15.81 18.44 -3.72
CA LEU A 251 17.05 17.69 -3.92
C LEU A 251 18.26 18.57 -4.25
N GLY A 252 18.04 19.79 -4.70
CA GLY A 252 19.08 20.63 -5.31
C GLY A 252 19.48 20.14 -6.71
N ASN A 253 20.12 18.97 -6.80
CA ASN A 253 20.47 18.32 -8.07
C ASN A 253 19.46 17.23 -8.40
N ILE A 254 18.78 17.36 -9.54
CA ILE A 254 17.77 16.41 -10.00
C ILE A 254 18.43 15.34 -10.88
N PRO A 255 18.37 14.03 -10.51
CA PRO A 255 18.84 12.98 -11.41
C PRO A 255 18.06 12.97 -12.72
N GLN A 256 18.73 12.62 -13.81
CA GLN A 256 18.11 12.50 -15.14
C GLN A 256 16.88 11.58 -15.09
N TYR A 257 15.84 11.91 -15.85
CA TYR A 257 14.54 11.21 -15.93
C TYR A 257 13.64 11.32 -14.68
N THR A 258 14.06 11.86 -13.54
CA THR A 258 13.26 11.88 -12.32
C THR A 258 11.92 12.60 -12.52
N ALA A 259 11.92 13.77 -13.16
CA ALA A 259 10.71 14.54 -13.42
C ALA A 259 9.75 13.81 -14.35
N ASP A 260 10.26 13.19 -15.40
CA ASP A 260 9.44 12.42 -16.34
C ASP A 260 8.85 11.16 -15.69
N PHE A 261 9.64 10.46 -14.89
CA PHE A 261 9.13 9.32 -14.10
C PHE A 261 8.01 9.76 -13.15
N CYS A 262 8.19 10.89 -12.47
CA CYS A 262 7.16 11.45 -11.61
C CYS A 262 5.85 11.70 -12.36
N LYS A 263 5.88 12.30 -13.54
CA LYS A 263 4.69 12.55 -14.38
C LYS A 263 3.97 11.25 -14.73
N TRP A 264 4.69 10.23 -15.22
CA TRP A 264 4.08 8.96 -15.61
C TRP A 264 3.59 8.13 -14.44
N ILE A 265 4.26 8.19 -13.29
CA ILE A 265 3.79 7.54 -12.06
C ILE A 265 2.49 8.21 -11.58
N LEU A 266 2.39 9.53 -11.63
CA LEU A 266 1.17 10.26 -11.28
C LEU A 266 0.01 9.95 -12.24
N ILE A 267 0.27 9.82 -13.56
CA ILE A 267 -0.73 9.35 -14.54
C ILE A 267 -1.22 7.95 -14.17
N PHE A 268 -0.30 7.03 -13.87
CA PHE A 268 -0.67 5.69 -13.38
C PHE A 268 -1.56 5.77 -12.14
N MET A 269 -1.21 6.61 -11.16
CA MET A 269 -1.98 6.77 -9.92
C MET A 269 -3.35 7.41 -10.14
N LEU A 270 -3.51 8.31 -11.11
CA LEU A 270 -4.82 8.87 -11.51
C LEU A 270 -5.75 7.78 -12.05
N ILE A 271 -5.23 6.89 -12.89
CA ILE A 271 -6.00 5.74 -13.39
C ILE A 271 -6.35 4.77 -12.24
N ASP A 272 -5.42 4.57 -11.30
CA ASP A 272 -5.67 3.70 -10.15
C ASP A 272 -6.69 4.31 -9.18
N ALA A 273 -6.65 5.61 -8.95
CA ALA A 273 -7.59 6.32 -8.09
C ALA A 273 -9.04 6.18 -8.57
N ILE A 274 -9.28 6.34 -9.88
CA ILE A 274 -10.62 6.17 -10.48
C ILE A 274 -11.10 4.72 -10.39
N SER A 275 -10.19 3.76 -10.43
CA SER A 275 -10.52 2.33 -10.44
C SER A 275 -10.61 1.71 -9.05
N SER A 276 -10.25 2.44 -7.98
CA SER A 276 -10.20 1.90 -6.61
C SER A 276 -11.58 1.49 -6.08
N SER A 277 -12.62 2.28 -6.36
CA SER A 277 -14.00 1.95 -5.98
C SER A 277 -14.52 0.70 -6.71
N LEU A 278 -14.08 0.46 -7.94
CA LEU A 278 -14.38 -0.76 -8.69
C LEU A 278 -13.73 -1.97 -8.03
N TRP A 279 -12.47 -1.84 -7.61
CA TRP A 279 -11.77 -2.89 -6.88
C TRP A 279 -12.45 -3.17 -5.53
N MET A 280 -12.77 -2.13 -4.75
CA MET A 280 -13.43 -2.29 -3.46
C MET A 280 -14.82 -2.91 -3.58
N SER A 281 -15.54 -2.63 -4.68
CA SER A 281 -16.83 -3.25 -4.97
C SER A 281 -16.74 -4.78 -5.13
N VAL A 282 -15.66 -5.27 -5.74
CA VAL A 282 -15.40 -6.71 -5.80
C VAL A 282 -15.05 -7.28 -4.43
N GLN A 283 -14.25 -6.55 -3.64
CA GLN A 283 -13.91 -6.95 -2.27
C GLN A 283 -15.17 -7.12 -1.39
N ALA A 284 -16.16 -6.24 -1.56
CA ALA A 284 -17.43 -6.29 -0.84
C ALA A 284 -18.21 -7.60 -1.04
N THR A 285 -18.02 -8.30 -2.17
CA THR A 285 -18.68 -9.60 -2.44
C THR A 285 -18.13 -10.74 -1.58
N GLY A 286 -16.92 -10.61 -1.09
CA GLY A 286 -16.16 -11.69 -0.43
C GLY A 286 -15.71 -12.81 -1.37
N ASN A 287 -16.11 -12.82 -2.65
CA ASN A 287 -15.70 -13.79 -3.65
C ASN A 287 -14.77 -13.15 -4.69
N ILE A 288 -13.49 -13.04 -4.32
CA ILE A 288 -12.50 -12.29 -5.09
C ILE A 288 -11.59 -13.16 -5.96
N ARG A 289 -11.69 -14.49 -5.86
CA ARG A 289 -10.74 -15.43 -6.48
C ARG A 289 -10.51 -15.18 -7.98
N ASN A 290 -11.57 -15.27 -8.78
CA ASN A 290 -11.47 -15.16 -10.23
C ASN A 290 -10.99 -13.77 -10.67
N TYR A 291 -11.50 -12.73 -9.99
CA TYR A 291 -11.06 -11.37 -10.21
C TYR A 291 -9.56 -11.22 -9.91
N GLN A 292 -9.11 -11.71 -8.76
CA GLN A 292 -7.73 -11.54 -8.31
C GLN A 292 -6.74 -12.28 -9.22
N ILE A 293 -7.09 -13.49 -9.70
CA ILE A 293 -6.25 -14.22 -10.66
C ILE A 293 -6.07 -13.41 -11.94
N LEU A 294 -7.17 -12.92 -12.53
CA LEU A 294 -7.10 -12.18 -13.80
C LEU A 294 -6.35 -10.87 -13.68
N VAL A 295 -6.65 -10.07 -12.63
CA VAL A 295 -5.96 -8.80 -12.40
C VAL A 295 -4.47 -9.02 -12.10
N SER A 296 -4.13 -10.03 -11.30
CA SER A 296 -2.71 -10.36 -11.01
C SER A 296 -1.96 -10.78 -12.27
N LEU A 297 -2.61 -11.51 -13.18
CA LEU A 297 -2.01 -11.87 -14.46
C LEU A 297 -1.66 -10.62 -15.28
N PHE A 298 -2.62 -9.67 -15.44
CA PHE A 298 -2.35 -8.42 -16.14
C PHE A 298 -1.23 -7.61 -15.47
N ILE A 299 -1.25 -7.49 -14.13
CA ILE A 299 -0.22 -6.76 -13.39
C ILE A 299 1.15 -7.40 -13.56
N SER A 300 1.23 -8.74 -13.54
CA SER A 300 2.50 -9.46 -13.74
C SER A 300 3.10 -9.25 -15.13
N MET A 301 2.30 -8.89 -16.14
CA MET A 301 2.78 -8.55 -17.48
C MET A 301 3.67 -7.29 -17.50
N ASN A 302 3.65 -6.48 -16.45
CA ASN A 302 4.58 -5.34 -16.33
C ASN A 302 6.05 -5.76 -16.42
N ILE A 303 6.41 -6.92 -15.84
CA ILE A 303 7.80 -7.41 -15.84
C ILE A 303 8.27 -7.78 -17.25
N PRO A 304 7.62 -8.71 -18.00
CA PRO A 304 8.06 -9.05 -19.35
C PRO A 304 7.98 -7.87 -20.31
N ILE A 305 6.99 -7.00 -20.22
CA ILE A 305 6.88 -5.82 -21.07
C ILE A 305 8.02 -4.84 -20.78
N ALA A 306 8.31 -4.55 -19.50
CA ALA A 306 9.44 -3.71 -19.14
C ALA A 306 10.77 -4.29 -19.66
N TYR A 307 10.97 -5.61 -19.52
CA TYR A 307 12.16 -6.28 -20.03
C TYR A 307 12.29 -6.18 -21.55
N ILE A 308 11.21 -6.45 -22.30
CA ILE A 308 11.20 -6.39 -23.77
C ILE A 308 11.48 -4.95 -24.25
N LEU A 309 10.83 -3.94 -23.68
CA LEU A 309 11.07 -2.53 -24.03
C LEU A 309 12.52 -2.14 -23.77
N SER A 310 13.08 -2.57 -22.63
CA SER A 310 14.48 -2.31 -22.28
C SER A 310 15.46 -3.02 -23.23
N TYR A 311 15.19 -4.29 -23.57
CA TYR A 311 16.01 -5.09 -24.47
C TYR A 311 16.01 -4.53 -25.90
N LEU A 312 14.90 -3.96 -26.37
CA LEU A 312 14.76 -3.31 -27.65
C LEU A 312 15.40 -1.90 -27.71
N GLY A 313 16.00 -1.43 -26.61
CA GLY A 313 16.69 -0.15 -26.55
C GLY A 313 15.79 1.09 -26.41
N PHE A 314 14.52 0.91 -26.04
CA PHE A 314 13.64 2.05 -25.73
C PHE A 314 14.14 2.79 -24.48
N PRO A 315 13.93 4.12 -24.36
CA PRO A 315 14.37 4.89 -23.21
C PRO A 315 13.68 4.42 -21.90
N PRO A 316 14.29 4.63 -20.71
CA PRO A 316 13.78 4.12 -19.42
C PRO A 316 12.37 4.60 -19.08
N ILE A 317 11.94 5.74 -19.64
CA ILE A 317 10.57 6.27 -19.48
C ILE A 317 9.49 5.33 -20.08
N SER A 318 9.85 4.55 -21.11
CA SER A 318 8.93 3.61 -21.76
C SER A 318 8.39 2.55 -20.83
N VAL A 319 9.13 2.18 -19.78
CA VAL A 319 8.72 1.23 -18.75
C VAL A 319 7.53 1.77 -17.93
N TRP A 320 7.57 3.06 -17.58
CA TRP A 320 6.48 3.72 -16.86
C TRP A 320 5.27 3.97 -17.74
N ILE A 321 5.48 4.29 -19.03
CA ILE A 321 4.40 4.36 -20.02
C ILE A 321 3.71 2.99 -20.14
N GLY A 322 4.48 1.92 -20.29
CA GLY A 322 3.96 0.55 -20.34
C GLY A 322 3.13 0.20 -19.10
N LYS A 323 3.63 0.56 -17.91
CA LYS A 323 2.91 0.36 -16.63
C LYS A 323 1.58 1.12 -16.61
N ALA A 324 1.53 2.36 -17.08
CA ALA A 324 0.31 3.15 -17.15
C ALA A 324 -0.70 2.54 -18.14
N ILE A 325 -0.24 2.06 -19.31
CA ILE A 325 -1.08 1.39 -20.31
C ILE A 325 -1.68 0.10 -19.74
N ILE A 326 -0.89 -0.73 -19.06
CA ILE A 326 -1.38 -1.96 -18.43
C ILE A 326 -2.44 -1.63 -17.38
N ASN A 327 -2.20 -0.60 -16.54
CA ASN A 327 -3.17 -0.17 -15.55
C ASN A 327 -4.48 0.33 -16.19
N PHE A 328 -4.40 1.02 -17.31
CA PHE A 328 -5.57 1.42 -18.07
C PHE A 328 -6.35 0.21 -18.63
N ILE A 329 -5.66 -0.80 -19.13
CA ILE A 329 -6.28 -2.07 -19.56
C ILE A 329 -6.97 -2.76 -18.38
N VAL A 330 -6.31 -2.81 -17.21
CA VAL A 330 -6.90 -3.35 -15.97
C VAL A 330 -8.15 -2.56 -15.56
N TYR A 331 -8.12 -1.23 -15.69
CA TYR A 331 -9.27 -0.39 -15.41
C TYR A 331 -10.47 -0.72 -16.31
N ILE A 332 -10.23 -0.83 -17.63
CA ILE A 332 -11.27 -1.25 -18.59
C ILE A 332 -11.80 -2.64 -18.24
N PHE A 333 -10.92 -3.58 -17.96
CA PHE A 333 -11.29 -4.94 -17.51
C PHE A 333 -12.20 -4.90 -16.28
N ARG A 334 -11.88 -4.06 -15.27
CA ARG A 334 -12.69 -3.88 -14.06
C ARG A 334 -14.12 -3.43 -14.37
N ILE A 335 -14.30 -2.49 -15.29
CA ILE A 335 -15.63 -2.00 -15.71
C ILE A 335 -16.46 -3.16 -16.31
N PHE A 336 -15.88 -3.92 -17.24
CA PHE A 336 -16.60 -5.05 -17.87
C PHE A 336 -16.84 -6.20 -16.89
N TYR A 337 -15.90 -6.47 -15.98
CA TYR A 337 -16.09 -7.46 -14.94
C TYR A 337 -17.26 -7.12 -14.02
N LEU A 338 -17.35 -5.86 -13.57
CA LEU A 338 -18.47 -5.39 -12.74
C LEU A 338 -19.79 -5.33 -13.47
N LYS A 339 -19.80 -5.07 -14.79
CA LYS A 339 -21.00 -5.24 -15.62
C LYS A 339 -21.55 -6.65 -15.50
N ARG A 340 -20.68 -7.66 -15.54
CA ARG A 340 -21.09 -9.07 -15.45
C ARG A 340 -21.54 -9.46 -14.04
N VAL A 341 -20.89 -8.94 -12.99
CA VAL A 341 -21.16 -9.31 -11.59
C VAL A 341 -22.36 -8.56 -11.00
N PHE A 342 -22.45 -7.26 -11.23
CA PHE A 342 -23.47 -6.38 -10.61
C PHE A 342 -24.43 -5.77 -11.63
N GLY A 343 -24.20 -5.93 -12.94
CA GLY A 343 -24.93 -5.22 -13.97
C GLY A 343 -24.61 -3.72 -13.99
N LEU A 344 -23.35 -3.34 -13.73
CA LEU A 344 -22.91 -1.94 -13.80
C LEU A 344 -23.20 -1.36 -15.17
N PRO A 345 -23.93 -0.22 -15.28
CA PRO A 345 -24.22 0.43 -16.57
C PRO A 345 -22.96 1.10 -17.12
N THR A 346 -22.19 0.37 -17.91
CA THR A 346 -20.85 0.77 -18.38
C THR A 346 -20.82 2.11 -19.11
N TRP A 347 -21.75 2.35 -20.03
CA TRP A 347 -21.83 3.60 -20.76
C TRP A 347 -22.13 4.78 -19.85
N LYS A 348 -23.06 4.61 -18.91
CA LYS A 348 -23.39 5.65 -17.93
C LYS A 348 -22.20 5.92 -17.01
N TYR A 349 -21.47 4.87 -16.62
CA TYR A 349 -20.25 5.00 -15.81
C TYR A 349 -19.18 5.80 -16.56
N ILE A 350 -18.87 5.44 -17.80
CA ILE A 350 -17.89 6.15 -18.62
C ILE A 350 -18.28 7.63 -18.80
N TYR A 351 -19.53 7.91 -19.16
CA TYR A 351 -19.99 9.28 -19.39
C TYR A 351 -20.03 10.15 -18.13
N GLN A 352 -20.30 9.58 -16.96
CA GLN A 352 -20.43 10.35 -15.72
C GLN A 352 -19.16 10.44 -14.90
N VAL A 353 -18.22 9.55 -15.10
CA VAL A 353 -17.00 9.46 -14.29
C VAL A 353 -15.77 9.93 -15.04
N LEU A 354 -15.67 9.65 -16.34
CA LEU A 354 -14.66 10.18 -17.26
C LEU A 354 -15.12 11.45 -17.93
#